data_7ad526a02021bb864285d3b58eb21398
#
_entry.id   7ad526a02021bb864285d3b58eb21398
#
_cell.length_a   1.000
_cell.length_b   1.000
_cell.length_c   1.000
_cell.angle_alpha   90.00
_cell.angle_beta   90.00
_cell.angle_gamma   90.00
#
_symmetry.space_group_name_H-M   'P 1'
#
loop_
_entity.id
_entity.type
_entity.pdbx_description
1 polymer ?
#
loop_
_entity_poly.entity_id
_entity_poly.type
_entity_poly.pdbx_seq_one_letter_code
_entity_poly.pdbx_strand_id
1 'polypeptide(L)'
;MKKKFAVMAIAGAALCMAAMPACAAEDLITVGYAQVGHESDWRTANTQNYQDVFSEEAGYSLDLVDCDNDNAAQLEAVRTFINKEMDYIIIAPIQSAGWDTVLQEAQDAGIPVIIADREIEADASLYDAWVGTNTKNEGITAGNWLAEYLGDKDANILVIEGSVGASATIGRTDGFN
;
A
#
# COMPACT_ATOMS: atom_id res chain seq x y z
N MET A 1 58.60 7.75 -72.71
CA MET A 1 58.13 6.96 -71.53
C MET A 1 57.21 7.87 -70.67
N LYS A 2 55.89 7.78 -70.78
CA LYS A 2 54.95 8.54 -70.01
C LYS A 2 54.10 7.58 -69.20
N LYS A 3 54.32 7.57 -67.85
CA LYS A 3 53.51 6.81 -66.91
C LYS A 3 52.19 7.54 -66.65
N LYS A 4 51.08 6.85 -66.92
CA LYS A 4 49.72 7.33 -66.59
C LYS A 4 49.40 6.83 -65.18
N PHE A 5 49.14 7.75 -64.26
CA PHE A 5 48.58 7.42 -62.95
C PHE A 5 47.05 7.36 -63.08
N ALA A 6 46.49 6.22 -62.73
CA ALA A 6 45.05 6.07 -62.59
C ALA A 6 44.66 6.47 -61.14
N VAL A 7 43.77 7.47 -61.05
CA VAL A 7 43.16 7.91 -59.80
C VAL A 7 41.91 7.07 -59.58
N MET A 8 41.94 6.26 -58.54
CA MET A 8 40.81 5.42 -58.13
C MET A 8 39.94 6.25 -57.18
N ALA A 9 38.72 6.65 -57.60
CA ALA A 9 37.75 7.32 -56.78
C ALA A 9 37.05 6.28 -55.89
N ILE A 10 37.24 6.37 -54.57
CA ILE A 10 36.50 5.58 -53.57
C ILE A 10 35.22 6.38 -53.28
N ALA A 11 34.07 5.85 -53.74
CA ALA A 11 32.77 6.34 -53.36
C ALA A 11 32.46 5.87 -51.94
N GLY A 12 32.50 6.79 -50.97
CA GLY A 12 32.08 6.53 -49.60
C GLY A 12 30.54 6.43 -49.50
N ALA A 13 30.03 5.25 -49.27
CA ALA A 13 28.62 5.05 -48.88
C ALA A 13 28.44 5.56 -47.46
N ALA A 14 27.77 6.72 -47.29
CA ALA A 14 27.33 7.19 -45.98
C ALA A 14 26.18 6.32 -45.53
N LEU A 15 26.45 5.44 -44.55
CA LEU A 15 25.47 4.63 -43.86
C LEU A 15 24.69 5.56 -42.89
N CYS A 16 23.53 6.09 -43.33
CA CYS A 16 22.61 6.73 -42.41
C CYS A 16 22.06 5.68 -41.43
N MET A 17 22.67 5.55 -40.27
CA MET A 17 22.02 4.92 -39.12
C MET A 17 20.88 5.84 -38.72
N ALA A 18 19.64 5.47 -39.08
CA ALA A 18 18.45 6.02 -38.47
C ALA A 18 18.50 5.60 -36.98
N ALA A 19 18.81 6.59 -36.11
CA ALA A 19 18.60 6.42 -34.68
C ALA A 19 17.09 6.25 -34.49
N MET A 20 16.63 5.00 -34.24
CA MET A 20 15.31 4.76 -33.69
C MET A 20 15.27 5.50 -32.34
N PRO A 21 14.26 6.32 -32.08
CA PRO A 21 14.08 6.82 -30.73
C PRO A 21 13.97 5.58 -29.83
N ALA A 22 14.90 5.41 -28.91
CA ALA A 22 14.70 4.51 -27.79
C ALA A 22 13.42 5.03 -27.11
N CYS A 23 12.35 4.26 -27.17
CA CYS A 23 11.21 4.47 -26.30
C CYS A 23 11.82 4.36 -24.88
N ALA A 24 11.98 5.48 -24.19
CA ALA A 24 12.29 5.45 -22.78
C ALA A 24 11.14 4.64 -22.16
N ALA A 25 11.45 3.48 -21.56
CA ALA A 25 10.49 2.83 -20.69
C ALA A 25 10.15 3.91 -19.65
N GLU A 26 8.89 4.28 -19.54
CA GLU A 26 8.46 5.15 -18.45
C GLU A 26 8.78 4.40 -17.17
N ASP A 27 9.54 5.03 -16.26
CA ASP A 27 9.85 4.42 -14.98
C ASP A 27 8.52 4.23 -14.24
N LEU A 28 8.23 2.96 -13.86
CA LEU A 28 7.02 2.62 -13.14
C LEU A 28 7.06 3.26 -11.75
N ILE A 29 5.92 3.77 -11.29
CA ILE A 29 5.77 4.22 -9.91
C ILE A 29 5.80 3.00 -9.00
N THR A 30 6.77 2.95 -8.07
CA THR A 30 6.94 1.85 -7.14
C THR A 30 6.07 2.03 -5.91
N VAL A 31 5.27 1.02 -5.58
CA VAL A 31 4.34 1.04 -4.44
C VAL A 31 4.60 -0.16 -3.55
N GLY A 32 4.99 0.07 -2.30
CA GLY A 32 5.08 -0.96 -1.27
C GLY A 32 3.73 -1.08 -0.54
N TYR A 33 3.15 -2.27 -0.45
CA TYR A 33 1.92 -2.51 0.28
C TYR A 33 2.10 -3.57 1.36
N ALA A 34 2.03 -3.17 2.64
CA ALA A 34 2.07 -4.06 3.80
C ALA A 34 0.64 -4.47 4.19
N GLN A 35 0.20 -5.63 3.71
CA GLN A 35 -1.12 -6.21 3.97
C GLN A 35 -1.18 -6.90 5.32
N VAL A 36 -2.33 -6.88 6.00
CA VAL A 36 -2.58 -7.59 7.25
C VAL A 36 -2.31 -9.10 7.13
N GLY A 37 -2.91 -9.71 6.08
CA GLY A 37 -2.90 -11.15 5.87
C GLY A 37 -3.99 -11.53 4.86
N HIS A 38 -4.44 -12.79 4.94
CA HIS A 38 -5.51 -13.33 4.08
C HIS A 38 -6.61 -13.98 4.92
N GLU A 39 -6.90 -13.39 6.07
CA GLU A 39 -7.77 -13.93 7.13
C GLU A 39 -9.26 -14.01 6.75
N SER A 40 -9.66 -13.47 5.59
CA SER A 40 -11.05 -13.46 5.14
C SER A 40 -11.16 -13.31 3.61
N ASP A 41 -12.31 -13.71 3.06
CA ASP A 41 -12.62 -13.51 1.64
C ASP A 41 -12.61 -12.02 1.26
N TRP A 42 -13.03 -11.14 2.19
CA TRP A 42 -12.93 -9.69 1.99
C TRP A 42 -11.47 -9.24 1.83
N ARG A 43 -10.57 -9.75 2.69
CA ARG A 43 -9.15 -9.41 2.62
C ARG A 43 -8.50 -9.94 1.35
N THR A 44 -8.88 -11.14 0.93
CA THR A 44 -8.43 -11.72 -0.35
C THR A 44 -8.87 -10.85 -1.54
N ALA A 45 -10.13 -10.42 -1.56
CA ALA A 45 -10.64 -9.51 -2.59
C ALA A 45 -9.97 -8.13 -2.55
N ASN A 46 -9.67 -7.61 -1.36
CA ASN A 46 -8.95 -6.36 -1.19
C ASN A 46 -7.51 -6.47 -1.75
N THR A 47 -6.78 -7.55 -1.44
CA THR A 47 -5.46 -7.83 -2.01
C THR A 47 -5.50 -7.88 -3.53
N GLN A 48 -6.45 -8.61 -4.10
CA GLN A 48 -6.62 -8.72 -5.55
C GLN A 48 -6.89 -7.34 -6.18
N ASN A 49 -7.74 -6.52 -5.54
CA ASN A 49 -8.03 -5.17 -6.03
C ASN A 49 -6.78 -4.28 -6.07
N TYR A 50 -5.90 -4.35 -5.07
CA TYR A 50 -4.63 -3.63 -5.11
C TYR A 50 -3.73 -4.11 -6.26
N GLN A 51 -3.65 -5.42 -6.50
CA GLN A 51 -2.88 -5.98 -7.61
C GLN A 51 -3.44 -5.55 -8.98
N ASP A 52 -4.76 -5.49 -9.12
CA ASP A 52 -5.40 -5.08 -10.37
C ASP A 52 -5.21 -3.58 -10.65
N VAL A 53 -5.30 -2.73 -9.61
CA VAL A 53 -5.20 -1.27 -9.74
C VAL A 53 -3.75 -0.82 -9.91
N PHE A 54 -2.82 -1.38 -9.12
CA PHE A 54 -1.40 -1.04 -9.18
C PHE A 54 -0.63 -2.01 -10.09
N SER A 55 -1.13 -2.21 -11.32
CA SER A 55 -0.51 -3.07 -12.32
C SER A 55 0.52 -2.33 -13.17
N GLU A 56 1.44 -3.05 -13.80
CA GLU A 56 2.41 -2.46 -14.74
C GLU A 56 1.73 -1.79 -15.93
N GLU A 57 0.59 -2.34 -16.38
CA GLU A 57 -0.21 -1.74 -17.46
C GLU A 57 -0.78 -0.37 -17.07
N ALA A 58 -1.00 -0.14 -15.76
CA ALA A 58 -1.45 1.13 -15.20
C ALA A 58 -0.28 2.08 -14.84
N GLY A 59 0.98 1.67 -15.05
CA GLY A 59 2.16 2.47 -14.78
C GLY A 59 2.75 2.26 -13.37
N TYR A 60 2.42 1.15 -12.69
CA TYR A 60 2.88 0.88 -11.34
C TYR A 60 3.69 -0.41 -11.24
N SER A 61 4.57 -0.46 -10.24
CA SER A 61 5.25 -1.68 -9.79
C SER A 61 4.90 -1.92 -8.32
N LEU A 62 4.00 -2.85 -8.06
CA LEU A 62 3.51 -3.18 -6.72
C LEU A 62 4.38 -4.24 -6.05
N ASP A 63 4.96 -3.92 -4.89
CA ASP A 63 5.59 -4.88 -3.97
C ASP A 63 4.63 -5.11 -2.79
N LEU A 64 3.84 -6.16 -2.86
CA LEU A 64 2.83 -6.52 -1.86
C LEU A 64 3.36 -7.61 -0.93
N VAL A 65 3.40 -7.33 0.36
CA VAL A 65 3.78 -8.27 1.41
C VAL A 65 2.57 -8.64 2.25
N ASP A 66 2.21 -9.92 2.24
CA ASP A 66 1.24 -10.50 3.18
C ASP A 66 1.97 -10.77 4.50
N CYS A 67 1.56 -10.07 5.56
CA CYS A 67 2.22 -10.13 6.87
C CYS A 67 1.64 -11.23 7.79
N ASP A 68 0.71 -12.04 7.30
CA ASP A 68 0.12 -13.19 8.03
C ASP A 68 -0.30 -12.86 9.50
N ASN A 69 -0.85 -11.65 9.67
CA ASN A 69 -1.26 -11.11 10.97
C ASN A 69 -0.12 -11.00 12.01
N ASP A 70 1.13 -10.95 11.55
CA ASP A 70 2.32 -10.69 12.37
C ASP A 70 2.72 -9.21 12.29
N ASN A 71 2.53 -8.48 13.40
CA ASN A 71 2.84 -7.06 13.47
C ASN A 71 4.34 -6.77 13.34
N ALA A 72 5.21 -7.66 13.80
CA ALA A 72 6.66 -7.48 13.67
C ALA A 72 7.08 -7.64 12.19
N ALA A 73 6.52 -8.62 11.49
CA ALA A 73 6.71 -8.80 10.07
C ALA A 73 6.21 -7.60 9.26
N GLN A 74 5.09 -6.97 9.70
CA GLN A 74 4.55 -5.79 9.03
C GLN A 74 5.46 -4.57 9.18
N LEU A 75 6.00 -4.31 10.37
CA LEU A 75 6.98 -3.25 10.59
C LEU A 75 8.27 -3.47 9.77
N GLU A 76 8.72 -4.71 9.65
CA GLU A 76 9.89 -5.07 8.85
C GLU A 76 9.63 -4.91 7.34
N ALA A 77 8.42 -5.24 6.88
CA ALA A 77 8.01 -5.01 5.50
C ALA A 77 8.09 -3.51 5.15
N VAL A 78 7.58 -2.63 6.03
CA VAL A 78 7.67 -1.17 5.83
C VAL A 78 9.12 -0.70 5.77
N ARG A 79 10.00 -1.16 6.66
CA ARG A 79 11.43 -0.84 6.60
C ARG A 79 12.09 -1.36 5.32
N THR A 80 11.66 -2.51 4.85
CA THR A 80 12.14 -3.04 3.56
C THR A 80 11.74 -2.13 2.40
N PHE A 81 10.51 -1.60 2.40
CA PHE A 81 10.08 -0.62 1.38
C PHE A 81 10.86 0.69 1.47
N ILE A 82 11.13 1.19 2.68
CA ILE A 82 11.99 2.38 2.90
C ILE A 82 13.39 2.13 2.32
N ASN A 83 14.00 0.98 2.63
CA ASN A 83 15.33 0.63 2.13
C ASN A 83 15.40 0.42 0.61
N LYS A 84 14.26 0.08 -0.02
CA LYS A 84 14.12 -0.02 -1.48
C LYS A 84 13.82 1.33 -2.15
N GLU A 85 13.70 2.40 -1.35
CA GLU A 85 13.37 3.76 -1.84
C GLU A 85 12.09 3.77 -2.69
N MET A 86 11.02 3.09 -2.22
CA MET A 86 9.73 3.07 -2.90
C MET A 86 9.16 4.49 -3.01
N ASP A 87 8.43 4.78 -4.10
CA ASP A 87 7.78 6.08 -4.30
C ASP A 87 6.62 6.31 -3.34
N TYR A 88 5.91 5.24 -2.95
CA TYR A 88 4.80 5.27 -1.99
C TYR A 88 4.78 4.01 -1.13
N ILE A 89 4.36 4.17 0.12
CA ILE A 89 4.09 3.03 1.01
C ILE A 89 2.62 3.07 1.44
N ILE A 90 1.94 1.93 1.32
CA ILE A 90 0.57 1.74 1.81
C ILE A 90 0.60 0.70 2.93
N ILE A 91 -0.09 0.97 4.02
CA ILE A 91 -0.13 0.09 5.19
C ILE A 91 -1.58 -0.19 5.56
N ALA A 92 -1.99 -1.46 5.60
CA ALA A 92 -3.22 -1.88 6.27
C ALA A 92 -2.84 -2.40 7.67
N PRO A 93 -2.98 -1.59 8.74
CA PRO A 93 -2.34 -1.91 10.02
C PRO A 93 -2.94 -3.13 10.71
N ILE A 94 -2.09 -4.00 11.26
CA ILE A 94 -2.50 -5.13 12.11
C ILE A 94 -2.92 -4.60 13.49
N GLN A 95 -2.09 -3.73 14.08
CA GLN A 95 -2.36 -3.07 15.36
C GLN A 95 -2.42 -1.56 15.20
N SER A 96 -3.13 -0.88 16.10
CA SER A 96 -3.23 0.59 16.06
C SER A 96 -1.96 1.29 16.55
N ALA A 97 -1.27 0.74 17.53
CA ALA A 97 -0.12 1.35 18.18
C ALA A 97 1.23 0.84 17.64
N GLY A 98 2.30 1.61 17.90
CA GLY A 98 3.69 1.22 17.65
C GLY A 98 4.25 1.67 16.30
N TRP A 99 3.58 2.60 15.62
CA TRP A 99 3.93 3.05 14.28
C TRP A 99 4.88 4.24 14.22
N ASP A 100 4.96 5.05 15.30
CA ASP A 100 5.68 6.33 15.30
C ASP A 100 7.10 6.23 14.74
N THR A 101 7.87 5.24 15.17
CA THR A 101 9.27 5.09 14.76
C THR A 101 9.41 4.81 13.28
N VAL A 102 8.67 3.83 12.73
CA VAL A 102 8.81 3.45 11.33
C VAL A 102 8.20 4.48 10.39
N LEU A 103 7.16 5.19 10.83
CA LEU A 103 6.60 6.32 10.08
C LEU A 103 7.56 7.51 10.04
N GLN A 104 8.27 7.78 11.15
CA GLN A 104 9.34 8.78 11.15
C GLN A 104 10.49 8.37 10.22
N GLU A 105 10.88 7.09 10.20
CA GLU A 105 11.88 6.55 9.27
C GLU A 105 11.46 6.79 7.80
N ALA A 106 10.17 6.57 7.45
CA ALA A 106 9.65 6.84 6.12
C ALA A 106 9.63 8.34 5.78
N GLN A 107 9.21 9.18 6.73
CA GLN A 107 9.20 10.64 6.58
C GLN A 107 10.62 11.19 6.38
N ASP A 108 11.60 10.71 7.14
CA ASP A 108 13.01 11.12 7.02
C ASP A 108 13.59 10.70 5.66
N ALA A 109 13.10 9.59 5.09
CA ALA A 109 13.42 9.15 3.74
C ALA A 109 12.67 9.92 2.64
N GLY A 110 11.68 10.75 3.00
CA GLY A 110 10.85 11.50 2.06
C GLY A 110 9.83 10.64 1.32
N ILE A 111 9.46 9.49 1.85
CA ILE A 111 8.52 8.55 1.24
C ILE A 111 7.12 8.77 1.81
N PRO A 112 6.13 9.13 0.97
CA PRO A 112 4.75 9.29 1.40
C PRO A 112 4.13 7.98 1.88
N VAL A 113 3.41 8.06 3.02
CA VAL A 113 2.72 6.90 3.60
C VAL A 113 1.22 7.11 3.61
N ILE A 114 0.50 6.09 3.13
CA ILE A 114 -0.97 6.03 3.14
C ILE A 114 -1.41 4.91 4.07
N ILE A 115 -2.21 5.25 5.06
CA ILE A 115 -2.84 4.27 5.94
C ILE A 115 -4.16 3.84 5.32
N ALA A 116 -4.37 2.53 5.20
CA ALA A 116 -5.54 1.95 4.52
C ALA A 116 -6.37 1.08 5.47
N ASP A 117 -7.69 1.09 5.31
CA ASP A 117 -8.66 0.29 6.05
C ASP A 117 -8.73 0.68 7.54
N ARG A 118 -7.77 0.27 8.35
CA ARG A 118 -7.73 0.46 9.81
C ARG A 118 -6.96 1.71 10.19
N GLU A 119 -7.38 2.37 11.25
CA GLU A 119 -6.69 3.54 11.83
C GLU A 119 -5.46 3.13 12.66
N ILE A 120 -4.57 4.10 12.88
CA ILE A 120 -3.41 3.98 13.77
C ILE A 120 -3.42 5.06 14.84
N GLU A 121 -2.76 4.79 15.95
CA GLU A 121 -2.51 5.72 17.06
C GLU A 121 -1.12 6.37 16.86
N ALA A 122 -0.95 7.15 15.80
CA ALA A 122 0.26 7.90 15.54
C ALA A 122 -0.08 9.37 15.28
N ASP A 123 0.90 10.26 15.42
CA ASP A 123 0.72 11.66 15.06
C ASP A 123 0.36 11.77 13.57
N ALA A 124 -0.70 12.49 13.26
CA ALA A 124 -1.20 12.66 11.89
C ALA A 124 -0.19 13.35 10.96
N SER A 125 0.85 13.97 11.48
CA SER A 125 1.95 14.55 10.69
C SER A 125 2.93 13.51 10.15
N LEU A 126 2.85 12.25 10.60
CA LEU A 126 3.75 11.17 10.20
C LEU A 126 3.27 10.36 9.00
N TYR A 127 2.08 10.63 8.49
CA TYR A 127 1.53 10.00 7.29
C TYR A 127 0.70 10.99 6.47
N ASP A 128 0.56 10.75 5.17
CA ASP A 128 -0.05 11.72 4.24
C ASP A 128 -1.56 11.60 4.16
N ALA A 129 -2.09 10.37 4.31
CA ALA A 129 -3.51 10.13 4.23
C ALA A 129 -3.94 8.86 4.98
N TRP A 130 -5.18 8.84 5.43
CA TRP A 130 -5.89 7.64 5.84
C TRP A 130 -7.14 7.46 4.98
N VAL A 131 -7.33 6.24 4.50
CA VAL A 131 -8.49 5.82 3.70
C VAL A 131 -9.11 4.59 4.33
N GLY A 132 -10.23 4.74 5.00
CA GLY A 132 -10.86 3.64 5.72
C GLY A 132 -12.27 3.97 6.19
N THR A 133 -12.81 3.12 7.06
CA THR A 133 -14.14 3.28 7.65
C THR A 133 -14.05 3.67 9.12
N ASN A 134 -15.01 4.47 9.58
CA ASN A 134 -15.12 4.79 11.00
C ASN A 134 -15.75 3.62 11.76
N THR A 135 -14.92 2.76 12.30
CA THR A 135 -15.33 1.54 13.01
C THR A 135 -16.10 1.82 14.31
N LYS A 136 -15.90 2.98 14.94
CA LYS A 136 -16.70 3.41 16.09
C LYS A 136 -18.15 3.67 15.69
N ASN A 137 -18.38 4.32 14.55
CA ASN A 137 -19.72 4.53 14.04
C ASN A 137 -20.42 3.21 13.68
N GLU A 138 -19.69 2.21 13.22
CA GLU A 138 -20.22 0.86 12.99
C GLU A 138 -20.70 0.23 14.31
N GLY A 139 -19.91 0.34 15.38
CA GLY A 139 -20.29 -0.09 16.72
C GLY A 139 -21.53 0.63 17.23
N ILE A 140 -21.58 1.96 17.14
CA ILE A 140 -22.74 2.78 17.53
C ILE A 140 -24.01 2.35 16.77
N THR A 141 -23.89 2.11 15.48
CA THR A 141 -25.01 1.68 14.64
C THR A 141 -25.54 0.31 15.08
N ALA A 142 -24.65 -0.62 15.35
CA ALA A 142 -25.01 -1.96 15.82
C ALA A 142 -25.65 -1.92 17.23
N GLY A 143 -25.07 -1.13 18.15
CA GLY A 143 -25.61 -0.94 19.50
C GLY A 143 -27.01 -0.32 19.51
N ASN A 144 -27.21 0.75 18.75
CA ASN A 144 -28.51 1.41 18.61
C ASN A 144 -29.56 0.47 18.01
N TRP A 145 -29.21 -0.27 16.95
CA TRP A 145 -30.11 -1.26 16.37
C TRP A 145 -30.50 -2.33 17.38
N LEU A 146 -29.54 -2.85 18.14
CA LEU A 146 -29.82 -3.87 19.14
C LEU A 146 -30.68 -3.35 20.28
N ALA A 147 -30.43 -2.14 20.77
CA ALA A 147 -31.25 -1.48 21.80
C ALA A 147 -32.70 -1.30 21.33
N GLU A 148 -32.90 -0.85 20.09
CA GLU A 148 -34.23 -0.72 19.49
C GLU A 148 -34.94 -2.09 19.35
N TYR A 149 -34.21 -3.11 18.89
CA TYR A 149 -34.74 -4.47 18.72
C TYR A 149 -35.14 -5.12 20.04
N LEU A 150 -34.40 -4.90 21.10
CA LEU A 150 -34.67 -5.46 22.43
C LEU A 150 -35.79 -4.69 23.14
N GLY A 151 -35.87 -3.37 22.97
CA GLY A 151 -36.77 -2.51 23.73
C GLY A 151 -36.51 -2.66 25.22
N ASP A 152 -37.58 -2.92 26.00
CA ASP A 152 -37.51 -3.10 27.47
C ASP A 152 -37.22 -4.55 27.91
N LYS A 153 -36.72 -5.41 27.00
CA LYS A 153 -36.44 -6.81 27.32
C LYS A 153 -35.05 -6.96 27.92
N ASP A 154 -34.96 -7.70 29.02
CA ASP A 154 -33.68 -8.17 29.52
C ASP A 154 -33.01 -9.13 28.51
N ALA A 155 -31.70 -8.96 28.26
CA ALA A 155 -30.95 -9.79 27.34
C ALA A 155 -29.54 -10.06 27.86
N ASN A 156 -29.02 -11.24 27.55
CA ASN A 156 -27.60 -11.54 27.68
C ASN A 156 -26.96 -11.42 26.29
N ILE A 157 -25.95 -10.56 26.18
CA ILE A 157 -25.24 -10.30 24.93
C ILE A 157 -23.88 -10.95 25.00
N LEU A 158 -23.58 -11.81 24.02
CA LEU A 158 -22.25 -12.36 23.80
C LEU A 158 -21.60 -11.57 22.66
N VAL A 159 -20.46 -10.94 22.94
CA VAL A 159 -19.67 -10.22 21.95
C VAL A 159 -18.46 -11.09 21.55
N ILE A 160 -18.30 -11.36 20.25
CA ILE A 160 -17.10 -11.98 19.70
C ILE A 160 -16.24 -10.85 19.16
N GLU A 161 -15.14 -10.57 19.86
CA GLU A 161 -14.21 -9.51 19.47
C GLU A 161 -13.25 -9.97 18.38
N GLY A 162 -12.68 -9.02 17.64
CA GLY A 162 -11.63 -9.25 16.68
C GLY A 162 -10.23 -9.32 17.32
N SER A 163 -9.19 -9.09 16.50
CA SER A 163 -7.79 -9.11 16.95
C SER A 163 -7.54 -8.04 18.02
N VAL A 164 -6.88 -8.43 19.11
CA VAL A 164 -6.50 -7.53 20.20
C VAL A 164 -5.55 -6.43 19.64
N GLY A 165 -5.81 -5.18 19.99
CA GLY A 165 -5.00 -4.03 19.56
C GLY A 165 -5.29 -3.51 18.16
N ALA A 166 -6.18 -4.17 17.39
CA ALA A 166 -6.65 -3.63 16.12
C ALA A 166 -7.64 -2.46 16.34
N SER A 167 -7.47 -1.35 15.64
CA SER A 167 -8.36 -0.18 15.75
C SER A 167 -9.82 -0.52 15.46
N ALA A 168 -10.06 -1.46 14.55
CA ALA A 168 -11.40 -1.96 14.24
C ALA A 168 -12.07 -2.67 15.42
N THR A 169 -11.32 -3.45 16.20
CA THR A 169 -11.83 -4.09 17.43
C THR A 169 -12.15 -3.04 18.48
N ILE A 170 -11.20 -2.14 18.74
CA ILE A 170 -11.34 -1.05 19.73
C ILE A 170 -12.54 -0.16 19.37
N GLY A 171 -12.58 0.34 18.14
CA GLY A 171 -13.63 1.25 17.70
C GLY A 171 -15.03 0.62 17.76
N ARG A 172 -15.21 -0.62 17.27
CA ARG A 172 -16.51 -1.30 17.33
C ARG A 172 -16.96 -1.58 18.76
N THR A 173 -16.04 -1.98 19.64
CA THR A 173 -16.35 -2.22 21.06
C THR A 173 -16.74 -0.91 21.76
N ASP A 174 -15.95 0.15 21.58
CA ASP A 174 -16.24 1.46 22.19
C ASP A 174 -17.54 2.08 21.67
N GLY A 175 -17.85 1.85 20.40
CA GLY A 175 -19.07 2.36 19.81
C GLY A 175 -20.33 1.58 20.21
N PHE A 176 -20.18 0.27 20.47
CA PHE A 176 -21.30 -0.59 20.84
C PHE A 176 -21.73 -0.39 22.30
N ASN A 177 -20.81 -0.12 23.23
CA ASN A 177 -21.03 0.08 24.67
C ASN A 177 -21.48 1.52 24.98
#